data_015035a37258d9c8560026c04f42308d
#
_entry.id   015035a37258d9c8560026c04f42308d
#
_cell.length_a   1.000
_cell.length_b   1.000
_cell.length_c   1.000
_cell.angle_alpha   90.00
_cell.angle_beta   90.00
_cell.angle_gamma   90.00
#
_symmetry.space_group_name_H-M   'P 1'
#
loop_
_entity.id
_entity.type
_entity.pdbx_description
1 polymer ?
#
loop_
_entity_poly.entity_id
_entity_poly.type
_entity_poly.pdbx_seq_one_letter_code
_entity_poly.pdbx_strand_id
1 'polypeptide(L)'
;MSRKEVSFMEDKVFVSIFATYMDLWVEDRKAHGFQCKSAIGNLRQIDMYIASNPPQGSIDQSYYEGWLDSVRVPEASTKAVYSKAATFRQFLKFLKALGINDFIPRLPRCKDNFFVPYIFSHEEIQAIFQAIDSTAIRSEFNRTSLMSMPVLFRLLYSTGMRVGEAVSICNKDVDFQHHVILIEESKNRHQRICPINKSLQEVLQGYIRYRNMLPTKKVSLPDSPLLVNRCGHSLNINTVERWFRESLRKAGIPYRGHFAGPRIHDLRHTACVHAMIKLVGEGMDLYCSLPVLSKFLGHLDAYSTERYLRLTQEVYPDIINKVNLSLPEIKAIVERTSKTEHWHEDN
;
A
#
# COMPACT_ATOMS: atom_id res chain seq x y z
N MET A 1 5.73 43.19 18.70
CA MET A 1 5.44 41.78 18.34
C MET A 1 6.63 41.17 17.61
N SER A 2 7.22 40.14 18.17
CA SER A 2 8.48 39.56 17.71
C SER A 2 8.20 38.64 16.48
N ARG A 3 9.16 38.58 15.56
CA ARG A 3 9.11 37.65 14.39
C ARG A 3 8.85 36.17 14.75
N LYS A 4 9.00 35.77 16.03
CA LYS A 4 8.67 34.44 16.54
C LYS A 4 7.18 34.23 16.80
N GLU A 5 6.42 35.30 17.10
CA GLU A 5 4.96 35.20 17.35
C GLU A 5 4.16 35.09 16.05
N VAL A 6 4.67 35.64 14.95
CA VAL A 6 4.03 35.52 13.62
C VAL A 6 4.20 34.12 13.02
N SER A 7 5.28 33.39 13.39
CA SER A 7 5.52 32.01 12.92
C SER A 7 4.60 30.95 13.59
N PHE A 8 3.96 31.27 14.70
CA PHE A 8 3.06 30.34 15.40
C PHE A 8 1.61 30.38 14.88
N MET A 9 1.27 31.33 14.02
CA MET A 9 -0.08 31.47 13.44
C MET A 9 -0.28 30.84 12.06
N GLU A 10 0.78 30.33 11.40
CA GLU A 10 0.70 29.86 10.03
C GLU A 10 0.43 28.36 9.84
N ASP A 11 0.32 27.56 10.90
CA ASP A 11 0.16 26.08 10.78
C ASP A 11 -1.04 25.50 11.55
N LYS A 12 -2.13 26.26 11.72
CA LYS A 12 -3.38 25.63 12.23
C LYS A 12 -3.95 24.73 11.14
N VAL A 13 -3.77 23.43 11.33
CA VAL A 13 -4.27 22.38 10.42
C VAL A 13 -5.79 22.28 10.44
N PHE A 14 -6.44 22.68 11.56
CA PHE A 14 -7.88 22.65 11.80
C PHE A 14 -8.41 24.02 12.25
N VAL A 15 -9.68 24.31 11.93
CA VAL A 15 -10.27 25.65 12.12
C VAL A 15 -11.61 25.67 12.87
N SER A 16 -12.29 24.52 13.06
CA SER A 16 -13.57 24.43 13.73
C SER A 16 -13.46 24.62 15.25
N ILE A 17 -14.60 24.64 15.94
CA ILE A 17 -14.69 24.67 17.41
C ILE A 17 -13.96 23.47 18.08
N PHE A 18 -13.75 22.38 17.34
CA PHE A 18 -13.02 21.19 17.81
C PHE A 18 -11.55 21.16 17.36
N ALA A 19 -11.03 22.22 16.73
CA ALA A 19 -9.67 22.25 16.17
C ALA A 19 -8.59 21.79 17.16
N THR A 20 -8.60 22.34 18.39
CA THR A 20 -7.64 21.96 19.44
C THR A 20 -7.73 20.48 19.81
N TYR A 21 -8.93 19.91 19.86
CA TYR A 21 -9.12 18.48 20.15
C TYR A 21 -8.71 17.59 18.97
N MET A 22 -8.84 18.07 17.75
CA MET A 22 -8.35 17.37 16.56
C MET A 22 -6.82 17.32 16.55
N ASP A 23 -6.15 18.42 16.90
CA ASP A 23 -4.69 18.44 17.05
C ASP A 23 -4.24 17.46 18.14
N LEU A 24 -4.86 17.51 19.33
CA LEU A 24 -4.57 16.57 20.43
C LEU A 24 -4.78 15.11 20.03
N TRP A 25 -5.86 14.80 19.30
CA TRP A 25 -6.12 13.46 18.81
C TRP A 25 -5.06 12.98 17.81
N VAL A 26 -4.59 13.86 16.93
CA VAL A 26 -3.51 13.55 15.99
C VAL A 26 -2.20 13.30 16.72
N GLU A 27 -1.87 14.11 17.73
CA GLU A 27 -0.68 13.94 18.56
C GLU A 27 -0.72 12.63 19.37
N ASP A 28 -1.83 12.34 20.02
CA ASP A 28 -2.04 11.06 20.72
C ASP A 28 -1.80 9.87 19.80
N ARG A 29 -2.40 9.88 18.61
CA ARG A 29 -2.20 8.81 17.64
C ARG A 29 -0.75 8.70 17.15
N LYS A 30 -0.07 9.83 16.96
CA LYS A 30 1.36 9.81 16.60
C LYS A 30 2.21 9.25 17.74
N ALA A 31 1.92 9.61 18.99
CA ALA A 31 2.60 9.07 20.16
C ALA A 31 2.42 7.55 20.27
N HIS A 32 1.23 7.04 19.95
CA HIS A 32 0.97 5.59 19.81
C HIS A 32 1.52 4.99 18.51
N GLY A 33 2.16 5.81 17.68
CA GLY A 33 2.87 5.37 16.51
C GLY A 33 2.07 5.17 15.24
N PHE A 34 0.88 5.68 15.16
CA PHE A 34 0.11 5.58 13.93
C PHE A 34 0.58 6.58 12.86
N GLN A 35 0.64 6.15 11.60
CA GLN A 35 0.80 7.07 10.48
C GLN A 35 -0.53 7.74 10.18
N CYS A 36 -0.64 9.04 10.51
CA CYS A 36 -1.93 9.75 10.51
C CYS A 36 -2.30 10.40 9.17
N LYS A 37 -1.55 10.23 8.07
CA LYS A 37 -1.78 10.98 6.80
C LYS A 37 -3.23 10.89 6.30
N SER A 38 -3.78 9.69 6.16
CA SER A 38 -5.17 9.50 5.70
C SER A 38 -6.18 9.98 6.74
N ALA A 39 -5.91 9.76 8.03
CA ALA A 39 -6.77 10.20 9.11
C ALA A 39 -6.84 11.73 9.19
N ILE A 40 -5.70 12.42 9.04
CA ILE A 40 -5.65 13.90 8.97
C ILE A 40 -6.43 14.41 7.76
N GLY A 41 -6.30 13.77 6.58
CA GLY A 41 -7.07 14.15 5.40
C GLY A 41 -8.58 14.02 5.60
N ASN A 42 -9.03 12.92 6.22
CA ASN A 42 -10.44 12.73 6.58
C ASN A 42 -10.88 13.75 7.65
N LEU A 43 -10.05 13.96 8.67
CA LEU A 43 -10.36 14.86 9.77
C LEU A 43 -10.48 16.32 9.30
N ARG A 44 -9.66 16.75 8.33
CA ARG A 44 -9.80 18.10 7.71
C ARG A 44 -11.17 18.28 7.03
N GLN A 45 -11.68 17.25 6.36
CA GLN A 45 -13.02 17.35 5.75
C GLN A 45 -14.12 17.43 6.81
N ILE A 46 -13.97 16.70 7.91
CA ILE A 46 -14.87 16.77 9.08
C ILE A 46 -14.80 18.17 9.70
N ASP A 47 -13.61 18.69 9.89
CA ASP A 47 -13.33 20.03 10.45
C ASP A 47 -13.99 21.12 9.60
N MET A 48 -13.81 21.07 8.27
CA MET A 48 -14.46 22.02 7.34
C MET A 48 -15.97 21.96 7.41
N TYR A 49 -16.56 20.76 7.53
CA TYR A 49 -18.00 20.62 7.68
C TYR A 49 -18.48 21.23 9.02
N ILE A 50 -17.79 20.95 10.11
CA ILE A 50 -18.12 21.50 11.44
C ILE A 50 -17.96 23.03 11.46
N ALA A 51 -16.93 23.56 10.81
CA ALA A 51 -16.73 25.01 10.70
C ALA A 51 -17.84 25.70 9.92
N SER A 52 -18.35 25.05 8.87
CA SER A 52 -19.46 25.56 8.04
C SER A 52 -20.83 25.33 8.68
N ASN A 53 -20.98 24.34 9.52
CA ASN A 53 -22.22 23.91 10.18
C ASN A 53 -21.96 23.66 11.66
N PRO A 54 -21.72 24.69 12.48
CA PRO A 54 -21.40 24.48 13.90
C PRO A 54 -22.58 23.82 14.63
N PRO A 55 -22.33 22.77 15.42
CA PRO A 55 -23.39 22.13 16.19
C PRO A 55 -23.90 23.06 17.29
N GLN A 56 -25.22 23.06 17.52
CA GLN A 56 -25.86 23.85 18.59
C GLN A 56 -25.77 23.19 19.98
N GLY A 57 -24.67 22.47 20.22
CA GLY A 57 -24.43 21.71 21.45
C GLY A 57 -23.50 20.53 21.18
N SER A 58 -23.84 19.38 21.74
CA SER A 58 -23.10 18.14 21.46
C SER A 58 -23.42 17.62 20.06
N ILE A 59 -22.47 16.92 19.46
CA ILE A 59 -22.71 16.18 18.22
C ILE A 59 -23.61 14.98 18.54
N ASP A 60 -24.76 14.92 17.89
CA ASP A 60 -25.77 13.87 18.04
C ASP A 60 -25.93 13.04 16.74
N GLN A 61 -26.92 12.15 16.74
CA GLN A 61 -27.25 11.32 15.60
C GLN A 61 -27.64 12.15 14.37
N SER A 62 -28.48 13.17 14.55
CA SER A 62 -28.97 14.01 13.46
C SER A 62 -27.85 14.80 12.80
N TYR A 63 -26.97 15.38 13.61
CA TYR A 63 -25.79 16.09 13.12
C TYR A 63 -24.86 15.16 12.31
N TYR A 64 -24.59 13.95 12.86
CA TYR A 64 -23.75 12.96 12.19
C TYR A 64 -24.36 12.50 10.85
N GLU A 65 -25.68 12.30 10.78
CA GLU A 65 -26.37 11.92 9.54
C GLU A 65 -26.29 13.03 8.50
N GLY A 66 -26.50 14.29 8.86
CA GLY A 66 -26.31 15.43 7.97
C GLY A 66 -24.89 15.52 7.41
N TRP A 67 -23.89 15.28 8.24
CA TRP A 67 -22.50 15.17 7.76
C TRP A 67 -22.31 13.96 6.83
N LEU A 68 -22.85 12.81 7.20
CA LEU A 68 -22.70 11.57 6.42
C LEU A 68 -23.32 11.72 5.02
N ASP A 69 -24.46 12.42 4.91
CA ASP A 69 -25.11 12.69 3.64
C ASP A 69 -24.27 13.66 2.77
N SER A 70 -23.59 14.63 3.39
CA SER A 70 -22.70 15.54 2.67
C SER A 70 -21.49 14.83 2.03
N VAL A 71 -21.07 13.67 2.57
CA VAL A 71 -19.95 12.90 2.01
C VAL A 71 -20.37 11.73 1.11
N ARG A 72 -21.67 11.43 1.05
CA ARG A 72 -22.29 10.43 0.16
C ARG A 72 -22.62 11.03 -1.20
N VAL A 73 -21.62 11.56 -1.87
CA VAL A 73 -21.80 12.01 -3.26
C VAL A 73 -21.80 10.82 -4.23
N PRO A 74 -22.49 10.91 -5.40
CA PRO A 74 -22.61 9.79 -6.34
C PRO A 74 -21.26 9.17 -6.78
N GLU A 75 -20.21 9.99 -6.84
CA GLU A 75 -18.87 9.57 -7.24
C GLU A 75 -18.07 8.92 -6.08
N ALA A 76 -18.53 9.04 -4.84
CA ALA A 76 -17.83 8.51 -3.68
C ALA A 76 -18.02 6.99 -3.56
N SER A 77 -16.93 6.23 -3.51
CA SER A 77 -17.02 4.81 -3.23
C SER A 77 -17.52 4.56 -1.79
N THR A 78 -18.29 3.49 -1.60
CA THR A 78 -18.77 3.08 -0.26
C THR A 78 -17.64 2.91 0.74
N LYS A 79 -16.48 2.45 0.28
CA LYS A 79 -15.26 2.30 1.09
C LYS A 79 -14.66 3.65 1.51
N ALA A 80 -14.71 4.67 0.64
CA ALA A 80 -14.27 6.02 0.99
C ALA A 80 -15.17 6.65 2.05
N VAL A 81 -16.48 6.52 1.89
CA VAL A 81 -17.47 6.97 2.89
C VAL A 81 -17.27 6.26 4.22
N TYR A 82 -17.11 4.93 4.19
CA TYR A 82 -16.81 4.14 5.39
C TYR A 82 -15.53 4.59 6.10
N SER A 83 -14.46 4.83 5.34
CA SER A 83 -13.17 5.30 5.90
C SER A 83 -13.31 6.66 6.62
N LYS A 84 -14.06 7.60 6.03
CA LYS A 84 -14.34 8.91 6.63
C LYS A 84 -15.21 8.74 7.89
N ALA A 85 -16.25 7.94 7.82
CA ALA A 85 -17.13 7.64 8.94
C ALA A 85 -16.38 6.96 10.11
N ALA A 86 -15.47 6.03 9.81
CA ALA A 86 -14.62 5.38 10.80
C ALA A 86 -13.67 6.37 11.47
N THR A 87 -13.11 7.33 10.72
CA THR A 87 -12.27 8.40 11.29
C THR A 87 -13.09 9.29 12.22
N PHE A 88 -14.27 9.72 11.81
CA PHE A 88 -15.14 10.55 12.64
C PHE A 88 -15.56 9.83 13.92
N ARG A 89 -15.99 8.57 13.81
CA ARG A 89 -16.33 7.76 14.98
C ARG A 89 -15.16 7.61 15.96
N GLN A 90 -13.93 7.43 15.47
CA GLN A 90 -12.74 7.36 16.33
C GLN A 90 -12.48 8.68 17.02
N PHE A 91 -12.67 9.81 16.34
CA PHE A 91 -12.55 11.12 16.94
C PHE A 91 -13.65 11.37 18.00
N LEU A 92 -14.91 10.99 17.73
CA LEU A 92 -15.99 11.08 18.72
C LEU A 92 -15.76 10.19 19.94
N LYS A 93 -15.15 9.01 19.77
CA LYS A 93 -14.71 8.18 20.90
C LYS A 93 -13.66 8.88 21.77
N PHE A 94 -12.75 9.61 21.15
CA PHE A 94 -11.75 10.41 21.85
C PHE A 94 -12.42 11.57 22.61
N LEU A 95 -13.34 12.31 22.00
CA LEU A 95 -14.12 13.34 22.67
C LEU A 95 -14.95 12.79 23.84
N LYS A 96 -15.50 11.59 23.70
CA LYS A 96 -16.21 10.90 24.78
C LYS A 96 -15.29 10.58 25.96
N ALA A 97 -14.08 10.11 25.70
CA ALA A 97 -13.09 9.84 26.75
C ALA A 97 -12.69 11.11 27.51
N LEU A 98 -12.80 12.27 26.89
CA LEU A 98 -12.58 13.58 27.49
C LEU A 98 -13.84 14.19 28.15
N GLY A 99 -14.98 13.50 28.10
CA GLY A 99 -16.26 14.01 28.66
C GLY A 99 -16.89 15.15 27.86
N ILE A 100 -16.48 15.36 26.59
CA ILE A 100 -16.92 16.48 25.75
C ILE A 100 -18.13 16.10 24.90
N ASN A 101 -18.24 14.85 24.48
CA ASN A 101 -19.33 14.36 23.64
C ASN A 101 -19.62 12.89 23.92
N ASP A 102 -20.87 12.54 24.20
CA ASP A 102 -21.26 11.18 24.59
C ASP A 102 -21.68 10.30 23.42
N PHE A 103 -22.04 10.91 22.30
CA PHE A 103 -22.56 10.20 21.14
C PHE A 103 -21.47 9.46 20.37
N ILE A 104 -21.75 8.20 20.01
CA ILE A 104 -20.90 7.38 19.15
C ILE A 104 -21.76 6.78 18.03
N PRO A 105 -21.53 7.18 16.75
CA PRO A 105 -22.33 6.71 15.63
C PRO A 105 -22.09 5.24 15.29
N ARG A 106 -23.09 4.59 14.69
CA ARG A 106 -22.90 3.35 13.96
C ARG A 106 -22.22 3.62 12.63
N LEU A 107 -21.30 2.72 12.22
CA LEU A 107 -20.67 2.84 10.91
C LEU A 107 -21.65 2.45 9.80
N PRO A 108 -21.59 3.15 8.65
CA PRO A 108 -22.39 2.77 7.49
C PRO A 108 -21.98 1.39 6.97
N ARG A 109 -22.90 0.66 6.36
CA ARG A 109 -22.55 -0.60 5.70
C ARG A 109 -21.57 -0.33 4.56
N CYS A 110 -20.46 -1.04 4.56
CA CYS A 110 -19.51 -1.06 3.46
C CYS A 110 -19.87 -2.27 2.58
N LYS A 111 -20.27 -2.03 1.33
CA LYS A 111 -20.36 -3.12 0.38
C LYS A 111 -18.93 -3.53 0.04
N ASP A 112 -18.56 -4.75 0.39
CA ASP A 112 -17.29 -5.34 -0.04
C ASP A 112 -17.35 -5.51 -1.57
N ASN A 113 -16.83 -4.57 -2.29
CA ASN A 113 -16.45 -4.81 -3.67
C ASN A 113 -15.24 -5.72 -3.62
N PHE A 114 -15.42 -7.01 -3.94
CA PHE A 114 -14.33 -7.95 -4.09
C PHE A 114 -13.38 -7.43 -5.18
N PHE A 115 -12.36 -6.74 -4.72
CA PHE A 115 -11.30 -6.31 -5.62
C PHE A 115 -10.44 -7.53 -5.98
N VAL A 116 -10.49 -7.94 -7.24
CA VAL A 116 -9.59 -8.96 -7.79
C VAL A 116 -8.36 -8.23 -8.35
N PRO A 117 -7.16 -8.46 -7.79
CA PRO A 117 -5.93 -7.87 -8.31
C PRO A 117 -5.62 -8.46 -9.70
N TYR A 118 -4.97 -7.67 -10.54
CA TYR A 118 -4.45 -8.15 -11.80
C TYR A 118 -3.18 -8.97 -11.56
N ILE A 119 -3.15 -10.19 -12.07
CA ILE A 119 -1.96 -11.05 -12.03
C ILE A 119 -1.35 -11.05 -13.43
N PHE A 120 -0.17 -10.46 -13.55
CA PHE A 120 0.57 -10.41 -14.81
C PHE A 120 1.10 -11.80 -15.16
N SER A 121 1.08 -12.15 -16.46
CA SER A 121 1.81 -13.32 -16.95
C SER A 121 3.32 -13.06 -16.93
N HIS A 122 4.12 -14.13 -17.15
CA HIS A 122 5.57 -13.97 -17.27
C HIS A 122 5.96 -13.13 -18.50
N GLU A 123 5.23 -13.28 -19.59
CA GLU A 123 5.40 -12.52 -20.82
C GLU A 123 5.06 -11.04 -20.62
N GLU A 124 3.98 -10.73 -19.89
CA GLU A 124 3.60 -9.36 -19.55
C GLU A 124 4.65 -8.70 -18.65
N ILE A 125 5.19 -9.42 -17.66
CA ILE A 125 6.29 -8.91 -16.80
C ILE A 125 7.52 -8.61 -17.66
N GLN A 126 7.89 -9.48 -18.58
CA GLN A 126 9.00 -9.24 -19.50
C GLN A 126 8.74 -8.03 -20.39
N ALA A 127 7.53 -7.91 -20.95
CA ALA A 127 7.13 -6.76 -21.78
C ALA A 127 7.19 -5.44 -21.01
N ILE A 128 6.77 -5.42 -19.73
CA ILE A 128 6.89 -4.24 -18.84
C ILE A 128 8.36 -3.87 -18.65
N PHE A 129 9.24 -4.86 -18.39
CA PHE A 129 10.68 -4.61 -18.22
C PHE A 129 11.31 -4.10 -19.52
N GLN A 130 11.01 -4.69 -20.66
CA GLN A 130 11.50 -4.22 -21.96
C GLN A 130 11.00 -2.81 -22.28
N ALA A 131 9.74 -2.50 -21.96
CA ALA A 131 9.16 -1.19 -22.17
C ALA A 131 9.86 -0.10 -21.37
N ILE A 132 10.22 -0.35 -20.10
CA ILE A 132 10.93 0.63 -19.30
C ILE A 132 12.42 0.74 -19.67
N ASP A 133 13.07 -0.38 -19.99
CA ASP A 133 14.48 -0.41 -20.41
C ASP A 133 14.70 0.33 -21.72
N SER A 134 13.78 0.17 -22.69
CA SER A 134 13.82 0.84 -24.01
C SER A 134 13.35 2.29 -23.98
N THR A 135 12.95 2.82 -22.81
CA THR A 135 12.44 4.18 -22.72
C THR A 135 13.54 5.20 -22.92
N ALA A 136 13.55 5.85 -24.10
CA ALA A 136 14.47 6.92 -24.41
C ALA A 136 14.14 8.20 -23.61
N ILE A 137 15.18 8.93 -23.21
CA ILE A 137 15.06 10.23 -22.57
C ILE A 137 14.73 11.26 -23.65
N ARG A 138 13.46 11.62 -23.78
CA ARG A 138 12.99 12.58 -24.80
C ARG A 138 12.92 14.03 -24.32
N SER A 139 12.94 14.27 -23.00
CA SER A 139 12.89 15.61 -22.41
C SER A 139 13.69 15.68 -21.12
N GLU A 140 14.09 16.89 -20.73
CA GLU A 140 14.82 17.11 -19.47
C GLU A 140 14.01 16.74 -18.23
N PHE A 141 12.68 16.91 -18.27
CA PHE A 141 11.78 16.51 -17.20
C PHE A 141 11.77 14.99 -16.97
N ASN A 142 11.92 14.18 -18.03
CA ASN A 142 11.95 12.73 -17.94
C ASN A 142 13.28 12.18 -17.40
N ARG A 143 14.33 13.02 -17.33
CA ARG A 143 15.66 12.60 -16.81
C ARG A 143 15.68 12.40 -15.30
N THR A 144 14.70 12.92 -14.57
CA THR A 144 14.81 13.03 -13.10
C THR A 144 14.73 11.71 -12.36
N SER A 145 13.98 10.72 -12.87
CA SER A 145 13.75 9.45 -12.16
C SER A 145 13.90 8.21 -13.04
N LEU A 146 14.00 8.36 -14.37
CA LEU A 146 13.99 7.23 -15.31
C LEU A 146 15.09 6.20 -15.02
N MET A 147 16.28 6.65 -14.65
CA MET A 147 17.41 5.78 -14.30
C MET A 147 17.07 4.75 -13.21
N SER A 148 16.20 5.11 -12.27
CA SER A 148 15.83 4.25 -11.14
C SER A 148 14.63 3.34 -11.43
N MET A 149 13.85 3.61 -12.47
CA MET A 149 12.63 2.87 -12.75
C MET A 149 12.86 1.41 -13.14
N PRO A 150 13.82 1.08 -14.04
CA PRO A 150 14.12 -0.32 -14.38
C PRO A 150 14.48 -1.17 -13.16
N VAL A 151 15.25 -0.60 -12.25
CA VAL A 151 15.67 -1.26 -11.01
C VAL A 151 14.52 -1.40 -10.03
N LEU A 152 13.75 -0.33 -9.85
CA LEU A 152 12.59 -0.32 -8.96
C LEU A 152 11.56 -1.38 -9.36
N PHE A 153 11.22 -1.51 -10.65
CA PHE A 153 10.22 -2.49 -11.08
C PHE A 153 10.71 -3.93 -10.87
N ARG A 154 12.00 -4.20 -11.13
CA ARG A 154 12.60 -5.51 -10.85
C ARG A 154 12.65 -5.79 -9.35
N LEU A 155 13.00 -4.79 -8.54
CA LEU A 155 12.99 -4.89 -7.08
C LEU A 155 11.59 -5.24 -6.57
N LEU A 156 10.56 -4.52 -7.01
CA LEU A 156 9.17 -4.76 -6.60
C LEU A 156 8.69 -6.16 -6.98
N TYR A 157 8.98 -6.61 -8.20
CA TYR A 157 8.59 -7.94 -8.66
C TYR A 157 9.37 -9.05 -7.97
N SER A 158 10.69 -8.92 -7.83
CA SER A 158 11.52 -9.98 -7.23
C SER A 158 11.28 -10.15 -5.74
N THR A 159 10.92 -9.08 -5.03
CA THR A 159 10.81 -9.09 -3.56
C THR A 159 9.38 -9.01 -3.06
N GLY A 160 8.44 -8.67 -3.92
CA GLY A 160 7.05 -8.44 -3.51
C GLY A 160 6.86 -7.31 -2.49
N MET A 161 7.85 -6.46 -2.23
CA MET A 161 7.72 -5.36 -1.28
C MET A 161 6.72 -4.29 -1.74
N ARG A 162 6.22 -3.50 -0.80
CA ARG A 162 5.34 -2.36 -1.14
C ARG A 162 6.16 -1.26 -1.80
N VAL A 163 5.56 -0.51 -2.74
CA VAL A 163 6.25 0.62 -3.39
C VAL A 163 6.77 1.64 -2.39
N GLY A 164 6.00 1.91 -1.31
CA GLY A 164 6.44 2.80 -0.23
C GLY A 164 7.68 2.29 0.49
N GLU A 165 7.77 0.99 0.75
CA GLU A 165 8.95 0.35 1.34
C GLU A 165 10.15 0.48 0.39
N ALA A 166 9.96 0.16 -0.90
CA ALA A 166 11.04 0.22 -1.90
C ALA A 166 11.65 1.62 -2.07
N VAL A 167 10.84 2.68 -2.02
CA VAL A 167 11.35 4.05 -2.17
C VAL A 167 11.95 4.63 -0.88
N SER A 168 11.71 3.99 0.28
CA SER A 168 12.28 4.38 1.58
C SER A 168 13.58 3.68 1.92
N ILE A 169 13.99 2.64 1.17
CA ILE A 169 15.26 1.92 1.38
C ILE A 169 16.44 2.90 1.31
N CYS A 170 17.32 2.83 2.30
CA CYS A 170 18.60 3.54 2.34
C CYS A 170 19.76 2.62 1.91
N ASN A 171 20.92 3.18 1.65
CA ASN A 171 22.09 2.39 1.25
C ASN A 171 22.52 1.39 2.33
N LYS A 172 22.43 1.76 3.62
CA LYS A 172 22.76 0.90 4.76
C LYS A 172 21.87 -0.33 4.89
N ASP A 173 20.67 -0.29 4.31
CA ASP A 173 19.68 -1.36 4.44
C ASP A 173 19.95 -2.53 3.48
N VAL A 174 20.92 -2.38 2.56
CA VAL A 174 21.26 -3.39 1.55
C VAL A 174 22.56 -4.07 1.93
N ASP A 175 22.47 -5.34 2.25
CA ASP A 175 23.63 -6.20 2.52
C ASP A 175 23.84 -7.16 1.33
N PHE A 176 24.82 -6.82 0.50
CA PHE A 176 25.19 -7.64 -0.66
C PHE A 176 25.98 -8.90 -0.28
N GLN A 177 26.60 -8.92 0.90
CA GLN A 177 27.38 -10.08 1.38
C GLN A 177 26.42 -11.20 1.80
N HIS A 178 25.35 -10.86 2.51
CA HIS A 178 24.33 -11.82 2.95
C HIS A 178 23.15 -11.93 2.00
N HIS A 179 23.15 -11.20 0.87
CA HIS A 179 22.09 -11.19 -0.15
C HIS A 179 20.73 -10.81 0.41
N VAL A 180 20.65 -9.76 1.23
CA VAL A 180 19.43 -9.33 1.88
C VAL A 180 19.23 -7.81 1.84
N ILE A 181 17.97 -7.39 1.94
CA ILE A 181 17.57 -6.02 2.20
C ILE A 181 16.80 -6.00 3.52
N LEU A 182 17.21 -5.14 4.45
CA LEU A 182 16.47 -4.88 5.67
C LEU A 182 15.36 -3.86 5.39
N ILE A 183 14.13 -4.19 5.74
CA ILE A 183 12.99 -3.28 5.65
C ILE A 183 12.63 -2.84 7.06
N GLU A 184 13.05 -1.62 7.43
CA GLU A 184 12.84 -1.08 8.78
C GLU A 184 11.44 -0.52 8.98
N GLU A 185 10.89 0.18 7.99
CA GLU A 185 9.56 0.79 8.07
C GLU A 185 8.52 0.05 7.23
N SER A 186 7.93 -1.00 7.78
CA SER A 186 6.70 -1.53 7.22
C SER A 186 5.49 -0.69 7.71
N LYS A 187 4.38 -0.73 6.97
CA LYS A 187 3.10 -0.10 7.36
C LYS A 187 2.67 -0.50 8.79
N ASN A 188 3.18 -1.61 9.29
CA ASN A 188 2.84 -2.25 10.55
C ASN A 188 3.98 -2.20 11.58
N ARG A 189 5.05 -1.42 11.35
CA ARG A 189 6.24 -1.28 12.21
C ARG A 189 7.00 -2.57 12.51
N HIS A 190 6.83 -3.61 11.71
CA HIS A 190 7.63 -4.82 11.83
C HIS A 190 8.78 -4.77 10.84
N GLN A 191 9.98 -4.83 11.36
CA GLN A 191 11.18 -5.05 10.57
C GLN A 191 11.12 -6.44 9.94
N ARG A 192 11.59 -6.55 8.72
CA ARG A 192 11.79 -7.84 8.08
C ARG A 192 13.00 -7.84 7.16
N ILE A 193 13.59 -9.00 7.04
CA ILE A 193 14.65 -9.27 6.09
C ILE A 193 14.01 -9.75 4.78
N CYS A 194 14.42 -9.15 3.68
CA CYS A 194 13.97 -9.52 2.34
C CYS A 194 15.17 -10.08 1.55
N PRO A 195 15.22 -11.39 1.26
CA PRO A 195 16.31 -11.96 0.48
C PRO A 195 16.24 -11.46 -0.98
N ILE A 196 17.43 -11.29 -1.57
CA ILE A 196 17.58 -10.92 -2.98
C ILE A 196 18.34 -12.02 -3.72
N ASN A 197 17.88 -12.36 -4.91
CA ASN A 197 18.57 -13.32 -5.75
C ASN A 197 19.77 -12.67 -6.48
N LYS A 198 20.65 -13.50 -7.03
CA LYS A 198 21.87 -13.05 -7.73
C LYS A 198 21.56 -12.08 -8.88
N SER A 199 20.53 -12.34 -9.66
CA SER A 199 20.12 -11.48 -10.78
C SER A 199 19.71 -10.08 -10.32
N LEU A 200 18.89 -9.97 -9.26
CA LEU A 200 18.52 -8.67 -8.69
C LEU A 200 19.72 -7.95 -8.10
N GLN A 201 20.63 -8.68 -7.44
CA GLN A 201 21.86 -8.11 -6.90
C GLN A 201 22.72 -7.47 -8.00
N GLU A 202 22.90 -8.15 -9.12
CA GLU A 202 23.67 -7.64 -10.28
C GLU A 202 23.03 -6.34 -10.82
N VAL A 203 21.70 -6.31 -10.92
CA VAL A 203 20.94 -5.11 -11.35
C VAL A 203 21.14 -3.98 -10.35
N LEU A 204 21.03 -4.23 -9.05
CA LEU A 204 21.22 -3.22 -7.99
C LEU A 204 22.65 -2.66 -8.00
N GLN A 205 23.66 -3.53 -8.09
CA GLN A 205 25.07 -3.12 -8.14
C GLN A 205 25.36 -2.30 -9.41
N GLY A 206 24.84 -2.70 -10.56
CA GLY A 206 24.91 -1.94 -11.80
C GLY A 206 24.32 -0.54 -11.64
N TYR A 207 23.11 -0.45 -11.11
CA TYR A 207 22.45 0.81 -10.83
C TYR A 207 23.26 1.70 -9.87
N ILE A 208 23.77 1.16 -8.76
CA ILE A 208 24.56 1.90 -7.79
C ILE A 208 25.81 2.52 -8.44
N ARG A 209 26.50 1.76 -9.32
CA ARG A 209 27.64 2.30 -10.06
C ARG A 209 27.27 3.53 -10.87
N TYR A 210 26.18 3.47 -11.67
CA TYR A 210 25.70 4.61 -12.47
C TYR A 210 25.19 5.77 -11.61
N ARG A 211 24.43 5.45 -10.55
CA ARG A 211 23.92 6.45 -9.61
C ARG A 211 25.04 7.27 -8.96
N ASN A 212 26.11 6.59 -8.55
CA ASN A 212 27.24 7.24 -7.90
C ASN A 212 28.06 8.16 -8.83
N MET A 213 27.82 8.11 -10.15
CA MET A 213 28.37 9.05 -11.11
C MET A 213 27.57 10.37 -11.17
N LEU A 214 26.42 10.47 -10.48
CA LEU A 214 25.69 11.72 -10.39
C LEU A 214 26.53 12.80 -9.68
N PRO A 215 26.42 14.08 -10.08
CA PRO A 215 27.20 15.17 -9.50
C PRO A 215 26.77 15.55 -8.07
N THR A 216 26.01 14.72 -7.41
CA THR A 216 25.52 14.88 -6.03
C THR A 216 26.33 14.01 -5.08
N LYS A 217 27.20 14.61 -4.29
CA LYS A 217 28.13 13.92 -3.38
C LYS A 217 27.46 13.10 -2.24
N LYS A 218 26.15 13.29 -2.01
CA LYS A 218 25.44 12.68 -0.87
C LYS A 218 24.76 11.34 -1.18
N VAL A 219 24.69 10.91 -2.45
CA VAL A 219 23.92 9.72 -2.83
C VAL A 219 24.52 8.41 -2.31
N SER A 220 25.81 8.37 -2.00
CA SER A 220 26.52 7.18 -1.51
C SER A 220 26.60 7.06 0.01
N LEU A 221 26.06 8.02 0.76
CA LEU A 221 26.05 7.97 2.23
C LEU A 221 25.13 6.85 2.72
N PRO A 222 25.44 6.21 3.88
CA PRO A 222 24.64 5.11 4.42
C PRO A 222 23.16 5.42 4.56
N ASP A 223 22.81 6.61 5.07
CA ASP A 223 21.44 7.05 5.31
C ASP A 223 20.77 7.71 4.09
N SER A 224 21.46 7.77 2.95
CA SER A 224 20.86 8.31 1.73
C SER A 224 19.98 7.27 1.05
N PRO A 225 18.89 7.72 0.37
CA PRO A 225 18.01 6.79 -0.34
C PRO A 225 18.76 5.94 -1.36
N LEU A 226 18.45 4.65 -1.42
CA LEU A 226 19.00 3.74 -2.41
C LEU A 226 18.57 4.16 -3.82
N LEU A 227 17.27 4.38 -4.01
CA LEU A 227 16.67 4.76 -5.29
C LEU A 227 16.41 6.27 -5.30
N VAL A 228 17.06 6.96 -6.22
CA VAL A 228 17.05 8.42 -6.24
C VAL A 228 16.60 8.98 -7.59
N ASN A 229 16.09 10.21 -7.56
CA ASN A 229 15.96 11.04 -8.73
C ASN A 229 17.32 11.68 -9.10
N ARG A 230 17.38 12.44 -10.18
CA ARG A 230 18.61 13.14 -10.63
C ARG A 230 19.23 14.06 -9.57
N CYS A 231 18.42 14.59 -8.66
CA CYS A 231 18.89 15.48 -7.60
C CYS A 231 19.36 14.73 -6.33
N GLY A 232 19.36 13.40 -6.34
CA GLY A 232 19.75 12.59 -5.19
C GLY A 232 18.67 12.43 -4.12
N HIS A 233 17.43 12.89 -4.37
CA HIS A 233 16.31 12.71 -3.45
C HIS A 233 15.56 11.42 -3.73
N SER A 234 14.88 10.88 -2.71
CA SER A 234 13.99 9.72 -2.83
C SER A 234 12.92 9.92 -3.92
N LEU A 235 12.47 8.83 -4.51
CA LEU A 235 11.46 8.84 -5.56
C LEU A 235 10.08 9.18 -5.01
N ASN A 236 9.33 9.98 -5.77
CA ASN A 236 7.93 10.25 -5.47
C ASN A 236 7.04 9.13 -6.02
N ILE A 237 6.17 8.56 -5.18
CA ILE A 237 5.29 7.45 -5.55
C ILE A 237 4.40 7.78 -6.76
N ASN A 238 3.85 9.01 -6.83
CA ASN A 238 3.03 9.43 -7.99
C ASN A 238 3.83 9.41 -9.29
N THR A 239 5.12 9.74 -9.23
CA THR A 239 6.03 9.66 -10.39
C THR A 239 6.28 8.21 -10.78
N VAL A 240 6.45 7.32 -9.79
CA VAL A 240 6.61 5.87 -10.02
C VAL A 240 5.35 5.29 -10.69
N GLU A 241 4.16 5.62 -10.19
CA GLU A 241 2.90 5.19 -10.78
C GLU A 241 2.70 5.69 -12.22
N ARG A 242 3.13 6.92 -12.51
CA ARG A 242 3.08 7.47 -13.87
C ARG A 242 3.99 6.67 -14.81
N TRP A 243 5.22 6.37 -14.40
CA TRP A 243 6.14 5.56 -15.20
C TRP A 243 5.63 4.13 -15.39
N PHE A 244 5.01 3.56 -14.38
CA PHE A 244 4.41 2.24 -14.49
C PHE A 244 3.27 2.21 -15.52
N ARG A 245 2.35 3.17 -15.47
CA ARG A 245 1.28 3.31 -16.47
C ARG A 245 1.82 3.51 -17.90
N GLU A 246 2.88 4.29 -18.04
CA GLU A 246 3.53 4.45 -19.35
C GLU A 246 4.17 3.14 -19.84
N SER A 247 4.76 2.36 -18.94
CA SER A 247 5.31 1.03 -19.28
C SER A 247 4.22 0.05 -19.67
N LEU A 248 3.06 0.03 -18.99
CA LEU A 248 1.90 -0.78 -19.38
C LEU A 248 1.43 -0.42 -20.79
N ARG A 249 1.29 0.89 -21.08
CA ARG A 249 0.86 1.37 -22.39
C ARG A 249 1.82 0.90 -23.50
N LYS A 250 3.14 0.97 -23.28
CA LYS A 250 4.16 0.51 -24.23
C LYS A 250 4.20 -1.00 -24.39
N ALA A 251 3.92 -1.73 -23.29
CA ALA A 251 3.82 -3.19 -23.30
C ALA A 251 2.51 -3.70 -23.93
N GLY A 252 1.59 -2.81 -24.36
CA GLY A 252 0.30 -3.21 -24.91
C GLY A 252 -0.70 -3.74 -23.87
N ILE A 253 -0.43 -3.53 -22.58
CA ILE A 253 -1.31 -3.97 -21.49
C ILE A 253 -2.35 -2.88 -21.20
N PRO A 254 -3.66 -3.18 -21.34
CA PRO A 254 -4.70 -2.16 -21.23
C PRO A 254 -4.86 -1.66 -19.80
N TYR A 255 -4.77 -0.34 -19.61
CA TYR A 255 -5.11 0.33 -18.37
C TYR A 255 -6.53 0.89 -18.46
N ARG A 256 -7.46 0.37 -17.65
CA ARG A 256 -8.90 0.71 -17.71
C ARG A 256 -9.29 1.95 -16.89
N GLY A 257 -8.35 2.59 -16.19
CA GLY A 257 -8.65 3.75 -15.33
C GLY A 257 -9.47 3.39 -14.09
N HIS A 258 -9.83 4.40 -13.31
CA HIS A 258 -10.76 4.30 -12.14
C HIS A 258 -10.55 3.07 -11.24
N PHE A 259 -9.30 2.70 -10.97
CA PHE A 259 -8.90 1.51 -10.19
C PHE A 259 -9.29 0.14 -10.84
N ALA A 260 -9.78 0.11 -12.07
CA ALA A 260 -10.16 -1.11 -12.78
C ALA A 260 -9.05 -1.71 -13.62
N GLY A 261 -7.89 -1.04 -13.74
CA GLY A 261 -6.73 -1.51 -14.51
C GLY A 261 -5.59 -2.02 -13.64
N PRO A 262 -4.55 -2.60 -14.26
CA PRO A 262 -3.36 -3.01 -13.52
C PRO A 262 -2.69 -1.83 -12.82
N ARG A 263 -2.26 -2.03 -11.58
CA ARG A 263 -1.61 -1.02 -10.74
C ARG A 263 -0.23 -1.49 -10.34
N ILE A 264 0.64 -0.59 -9.94
CA ILE A 264 1.99 -0.97 -9.48
C ILE A 264 1.97 -1.97 -8.32
N HIS A 265 0.95 -1.92 -7.45
CA HIS A 265 0.78 -2.87 -6.37
C HIS A 265 0.47 -4.30 -6.86
N ASP A 266 -0.04 -4.43 -8.07
CA ASP A 266 -0.33 -5.73 -8.68
C ASP A 266 0.97 -6.48 -9.08
N LEU A 267 2.12 -5.79 -9.18
CA LEU A 267 3.44 -6.45 -9.23
C LEU A 267 3.71 -7.29 -7.98
N ARG A 268 3.31 -6.79 -6.79
CA ARG A 268 3.45 -7.56 -5.54
C ARG A 268 2.50 -8.76 -5.51
N HIS A 269 1.27 -8.59 -5.97
CA HIS A 269 0.33 -9.69 -6.09
C HIS A 269 0.85 -10.77 -7.05
N THR A 270 1.36 -10.35 -8.19
CA THR A 270 1.98 -11.23 -9.19
C THR A 270 3.21 -11.96 -8.62
N ALA A 271 4.11 -11.22 -7.96
CA ALA A 271 5.30 -11.81 -7.32
C ALA A 271 4.92 -12.92 -6.34
N CYS A 272 3.88 -12.71 -5.54
CA CYS A 272 3.39 -13.70 -4.60
C CYS A 272 2.84 -14.94 -5.29
N VAL A 273 1.98 -14.77 -6.30
CA VAL A 273 1.40 -15.88 -7.07
C VAL A 273 2.49 -16.67 -7.79
N HIS A 274 3.42 -16.00 -8.47
CA HIS A 274 4.52 -16.65 -9.17
C HIS A 274 5.47 -17.39 -8.21
N ALA A 275 5.76 -16.82 -7.03
CA ALA A 275 6.56 -17.49 -6.02
C ALA A 275 5.85 -18.74 -5.47
N MET A 276 4.53 -18.66 -5.24
CA MET A 276 3.73 -19.81 -4.80
C MET A 276 3.74 -20.93 -5.85
N ILE A 277 3.53 -20.59 -7.13
CA ILE A 277 3.59 -21.53 -8.25
C ILE A 277 4.94 -22.23 -8.30
N LYS A 278 6.02 -21.48 -8.14
CA LYS A 278 7.38 -22.01 -8.15
C LYS A 278 7.59 -22.99 -6.98
N LEU A 279 7.22 -22.62 -5.75
CA LEU A 279 7.39 -23.49 -4.57
C LEU A 279 6.59 -24.79 -4.71
N VAL A 280 5.36 -24.72 -5.21
CA VAL A 280 4.53 -25.91 -5.47
C VAL A 280 5.12 -26.76 -6.60
N GLY A 281 5.64 -26.12 -7.65
CA GLY A 281 6.33 -26.81 -8.74
C GLY A 281 7.62 -27.53 -8.32
N GLU A 282 8.28 -27.03 -7.26
CA GLU A 282 9.45 -27.66 -6.62
C GLU A 282 9.05 -28.72 -5.57
N GLY A 283 7.75 -29.04 -5.44
CA GLY A 283 7.22 -30.10 -4.57
C GLY A 283 6.84 -29.67 -3.17
N MET A 284 6.84 -28.37 -2.85
CA MET A 284 6.35 -27.87 -1.57
C MET A 284 4.82 -27.91 -1.54
N ASP A 285 4.26 -28.39 -0.42
CA ASP A 285 2.82 -28.34 -0.21
C ASP A 285 2.30 -26.89 -0.21
N LEU A 286 1.14 -26.68 -0.85
CA LEU A 286 0.56 -25.34 -1.04
C LEU A 286 0.30 -24.63 0.29
N TYR A 287 -0.19 -25.33 1.31
CA TYR A 287 -0.46 -24.77 2.63
C TYR A 287 0.83 -24.52 3.41
N CYS A 288 1.84 -25.36 3.24
CA CYS A 288 3.17 -25.14 3.80
C CYS A 288 3.90 -23.94 3.19
N SER A 289 3.57 -23.55 1.96
CA SER A 289 4.13 -22.36 1.31
C SER A 289 3.55 -21.03 1.86
N LEU A 290 2.30 -21.04 2.39
CA LEU A 290 1.65 -19.83 2.89
C LEU A 290 2.40 -19.13 4.04
N PRO A 291 2.86 -19.81 5.12
CA PRO A 291 3.63 -19.16 6.17
C PRO A 291 4.95 -18.57 5.66
N VAL A 292 5.62 -19.25 4.73
CA VAL A 292 6.86 -18.78 4.11
C VAL A 292 6.60 -17.47 3.36
N LEU A 293 5.58 -17.45 2.50
CA LEU A 293 5.19 -16.27 1.75
C LEU A 293 4.67 -15.14 2.65
N SER A 294 3.92 -15.47 3.72
CA SER A 294 3.45 -14.50 4.69
C SER A 294 4.62 -13.76 5.35
N LYS A 295 5.64 -14.49 5.79
CA LYS A 295 6.87 -13.92 6.35
C LYS A 295 7.62 -13.09 5.33
N PHE A 296 7.79 -13.60 4.12
CA PHE A 296 8.48 -12.91 3.03
C PHE A 296 7.79 -11.57 2.69
N LEU A 297 6.47 -11.57 2.57
CA LEU A 297 5.69 -10.38 2.26
C LEU A 297 5.51 -9.42 3.46
N GLY A 298 5.75 -9.87 4.68
CA GLY A 298 5.49 -9.10 5.90
C GLY A 298 4.00 -8.89 6.14
N HIS A 299 3.20 -9.96 5.98
CA HIS A 299 1.81 -9.97 6.42
C HIS A 299 1.74 -10.28 7.92
N LEU A 300 0.83 -9.60 8.63
CA LEU A 300 0.61 -9.83 10.06
C LEU A 300 -0.26 -11.05 10.32
N ASP A 301 -1.11 -11.41 9.37
CA ASP A 301 -2.07 -12.49 9.48
C ASP A 301 -2.01 -13.43 8.26
N ALA A 302 -2.37 -14.67 8.49
CA ALA A 302 -2.44 -15.69 7.44
C ALA A 302 -3.57 -15.41 6.44
N TYR A 303 -4.66 -14.73 6.87
CA TYR A 303 -5.80 -14.40 6.02
C TYR A 303 -5.41 -13.51 4.84
N SER A 304 -4.51 -12.53 5.08
CA SER A 304 -3.94 -11.70 3.99
C SER A 304 -3.21 -12.53 2.94
N THR A 305 -2.67 -13.70 3.31
CA THR A 305 -1.94 -14.59 2.41
C THR A 305 -2.87 -15.63 1.78
N GLU A 306 -3.91 -16.07 2.48
CA GLU A 306 -4.94 -16.99 1.96
C GLU A 306 -5.62 -16.46 0.69
N ARG A 307 -5.77 -15.13 0.58
CA ARG A 307 -6.26 -14.50 -0.65
C ARG A 307 -5.42 -14.87 -1.88
N TYR A 308 -4.12 -15.04 -1.73
CA TYR A 308 -3.24 -15.45 -2.84
C TYR A 308 -3.46 -16.91 -3.22
N LEU A 309 -3.88 -17.75 -2.29
CA LEU A 309 -4.30 -19.11 -2.58
C LEU A 309 -5.45 -19.12 -3.59
N ARG A 310 -6.51 -18.34 -3.31
CA ARG A 310 -7.67 -18.23 -4.21
C ARG A 310 -7.27 -17.68 -5.58
N LEU A 311 -6.41 -16.64 -5.62
CA LEU A 311 -5.91 -16.08 -6.88
C LEU A 311 -5.07 -17.08 -7.68
N THR A 312 -4.24 -17.88 -7.02
CA THR A 312 -3.48 -18.94 -7.69
C THR A 312 -4.40 -20.00 -8.27
N GLN A 313 -5.48 -20.33 -7.56
CA GLN A 313 -6.51 -21.24 -8.01
C GLN A 313 -7.23 -20.75 -9.27
N GLU A 314 -7.60 -19.46 -9.29
CA GLU A 314 -8.32 -18.88 -10.42
C GLU A 314 -7.44 -18.72 -11.66
N VAL A 315 -6.17 -18.37 -11.50
CA VAL A 315 -5.24 -18.07 -12.61
C VAL A 315 -4.53 -19.33 -13.13
N TYR A 316 -4.31 -20.31 -12.26
CA TYR A 316 -3.56 -21.55 -12.58
C TYR A 316 -4.28 -22.80 -12.08
N PRO A 317 -5.44 -23.14 -12.64
CA PRO A 317 -6.25 -24.31 -12.19
C PRO A 317 -5.49 -25.64 -12.30
N ASP A 318 -4.56 -25.80 -13.21
CA ASP A 318 -3.77 -27.04 -13.40
C ASP A 318 -2.84 -27.34 -12.22
N ILE A 319 -2.40 -26.31 -11.48
CA ILE A 319 -1.57 -26.51 -10.28
C ILE A 319 -2.38 -27.18 -9.19
N ILE A 320 -3.65 -26.83 -9.07
CA ILE A 320 -4.56 -27.44 -8.08
C ILE A 320 -4.89 -28.86 -8.41
N ASN A 321 -5.06 -29.19 -9.69
CA ASN A 321 -5.26 -30.56 -10.10
C ASN A 321 -4.07 -31.43 -9.69
N LYS A 322 -2.85 -30.95 -9.77
CA LYS A 322 -1.65 -31.65 -9.25
C LYS A 322 -1.63 -31.76 -7.73
N VAL A 323 -2.04 -30.73 -7.01
CA VAL A 323 -2.15 -30.75 -5.53
C VAL A 323 -3.29 -31.63 -5.07
N ASN A 324 -4.45 -31.57 -5.72
CA ASN A 324 -5.62 -32.40 -5.40
C ASN A 324 -5.40 -33.90 -5.68
N LEU A 325 -4.54 -34.24 -6.64
CA LEU A 325 -4.13 -35.64 -6.88
C LEU A 325 -3.24 -36.18 -5.76
N SER A 326 -2.56 -35.31 -5.02
CA SER A 326 -1.67 -35.67 -3.92
C SER A 326 -2.36 -35.78 -2.55
N LEU A 327 -3.52 -35.11 -2.35
CA LEU A 327 -4.19 -35.02 -1.05
C LEU A 327 -5.73 -34.96 -1.21
N PRO A 328 -6.42 -36.11 -1.43
CA PRO A 328 -7.88 -36.16 -1.57
C PRO A 328 -8.69 -35.60 -0.39
N GLU A 329 -8.12 -35.64 0.82
CA GLU A 329 -8.77 -35.17 2.04
C GLU A 329 -8.90 -33.66 2.13
N ILE A 330 -7.99 -32.89 1.50
CA ILE A 330 -8.03 -31.42 1.50
C ILE A 330 -9.17 -30.91 0.64
N LYS A 331 -9.52 -31.61 -0.44
CA LYS A 331 -10.68 -31.27 -1.27
C LYS A 331 -11.97 -31.27 -0.46
N ALA A 332 -12.11 -32.24 0.45
CA ALA A 332 -13.27 -32.35 1.34
C ALA A 332 -13.32 -31.20 2.38
N ILE A 333 -12.19 -30.70 2.83
CA ILE A 333 -12.11 -29.57 3.78
C ILE A 333 -12.46 -28.26 3.06
N VAL A 334 -11.91 -28.01 1.87
CA VAL A 334 -12.21 -26.80 1.06
C VAL A 334 -13.68 -26.76 0.65
N GLU A 335 -14.25 -27.90 0.25
CA GLU A 335 -15.68 -28.01 -0.07
C GLU A 335 -16.59 -27.83 1.16
N ARG A 336 -16.13 -28.20 2.36
CA ARG A 336 -16.86 -27.94 3.61
C ARG A 336 -16.82 -26.47 4.01
N THR A 337 -15.68 -25.79 3.91
CA THR A 337 -15.56 -24.37 4.25
C THR A 337 -16.31 -23.48 3.26
N SER A 338 -16.35 -23.79 1.98
CA SER A 338 -17.15 -23.04 1.01
C SER A 338 -18.67 -23.20 1.19
N LYS A 339 -19.13 -24.29 1.82
CA LYS A 339 -20.54 -24.49 2.17
C LYS A 339 -20.95 -23.86 3.50
N THR A 340 -20.01 -23.57 4.39
CA THR A 340 -20.28 -22.94 5.70
C THR A 340 -20.40 -21.41 5.60
N GLU A 341 -19.96 -20.76 4.53
CA GLU A 341 -20.13 -19.31 4.33
C GLU A 341 -21.59 -18.90 4.00
N HIS A 342 -22.51 -19.84 3.79
CA HIS A 342 -23.95 -19.55 3.61
C HIS A 342 -24.78 -19.47 4.92
N TRP A 343 -24.16 -19.63 6.10
CA TRP A 343 -24.89 -19.71 7.37
C TRP A 343 -24.83 -18.47 8.26
N HIS A 344 -24.36 -17.35 7.80
CA HIS A 344 -24.31 -16.07 8.56
C HIS A 344 -25.08 -14.92 7.94
N GLU A 345 -26.11 -15.19 7.10
CA GLU A 345 -27.01 -14.15 6.62
C GLU A 345 -28.33 -14.02 7.41
N ASP A 346 -28.60 -14.87 8.41
CA ASP A 346 -29.78 -14.75 9.26
C ASP A 346 -29.39 -14.87 10.75
N ASN A 347 -29.01 -13.71 11.38
CA ASN A 347 -29.28 -13.33 12.77
C ASN A 347 -28.67 -11.96 13.11
#